data_f3b5a5e854a9221c52016568d0c1e844
#
_entry.id   f3b5a5e854a9221c52016568d0c1e844
#
_cell.length_a   1.000
_cell.length_b   1.000
_cell.length_c   1.000
_cell.angle_alpha   90.00
_cell.angle_beta   90.00
_cell.angle_gamma   90.00
#
_symmetry.space_group_name_H-M   'P 1'
#
loop_
_entity.id
_entity.type
_entity.pdbx_description
1 polymer ?
#
loop_
_entity_poly.entity_id
_entity_poly.type
_entity_poly.pdbx_seq_one_letter_code
_entity_poly.pdbx_strand_id
1 'polypeptide(L)'
;IAGRTGTGKSVCLNAIITSMLMTRRPDEVRMLMIDPKMVELSGYGRLPHLMHPVVTDMRKAEAILAWAVEKMEERYSLLAKAGVRHIVSYNQLGEEELMDRLQPETDEEREGIPLNLPFIVIVADEIADMMMTAGKEVEQHIIRLAQKSRAVGIHLILATQKPTVDVITGLIKSNLPARLAFQVASRTDSRGVLDEMGADH
;
A
#
# COMPACT_ATOMS: atom_id res chain seq x y z
N ILE A 1 5.18 -7.70 -6.83
CA ILE A 1 6.29 -7.65 -7.80
C ILE A 1 7.41 -8.55 -7.30
N ALA A 2 7.79 -9.57 -8.05
CA ALA A 2 8.89 -10.47 -7.70
C ALA A 2 10.01 -10.41 -8.72
N GLY A 3 11.24 -10.62 -8.28
CA GLY A 3 12.42 -10.68 -9.15
C GLY A 3 13.70 -10.56 -8.34
N ARG A 4 14.75 -11.26 -8.78
CA ARG A 4 16.06 -11.16 -8.14
C ARG A 4 16.78 -9.86 -8.52
N THR A 5 17.87 -9.58 -7.83
CA THR A 5 18.71 -8.41 -8.09
C THR A 5 19.17 -8.36 -9.55
N GLY A 6 19.09 -7.19 -10.17
CA GLY A 6 19.55 -6.97 -11.54
C GLY A 6 18.58 -7.38 -12.64
N THR A 7 17.35 -7.81 -12.32
CA THR A 7 16.37 -8.27 -13.32
C THR A 7 15.39 -7.22 -13.78
N GLY A 8 15.42 -6.01 -13.18
CA GLY A 8 14.53 -4.92 -13.52
C GLY A 8 13.44 -4.65 -12.48
N LYS A 9 13.37 -5.41 -11.38
CA LYS A 9 12.40 -5.20 -10.29
C LYS A 9 12.46 -3.79 -9.72
N SER A 10 13.65 -3.32 -9.37
CA SER A 10 13.88 -1.98 -8.82
C SER A 10 13.56 -0.88 -9.83
N VAL A 11 13.89 -1.08 -11.09
CA VAL A 11 13.55 -0.13 -12.18
C VAL A 11 12.04 0.00 -12.33
N CYS A 12 11.32 -1.12 -12.30
CA CYS A 12 9.86 -1.14 -12.36
C CYS A 12 9.25 -0.40 -11.16
N LEU A 13 9.72 -0.71 -9.95
CA LEU A 13 9.23 -0.08 -8.73
C LEU A 13 9.45 1.44 -8.76
N ASN A 14 10.65 1.87 -9.12
CA ASN A 14 10.98 3.29 -9.26
C ASN A 14 10.16 3.98 -10.37
N ALA A 15 9.90 3.31 -11.49
CA ALA A 15 9.06 3.84 -12.55
C ALA A 15 7.62 4.09 -12.09
N ILE A 16 7.05 3.17 -11.32
CA ILE A 16 5.71 3.31 -10.74
C ILE A 16 5.67 4.49 -9.77
N ILE A 17 6.62 4.58 -8.84
CA ILE A 17 6.72 5.66 -7.86
C ILE A 17 6.89 7.01 -8.58
N THR A 18 7.84 7.10 -9.49
CA THR A 18 8.12 8.33 -10.24
C THR A 18 6.91 8.79 -11.04
N SER A 19 6.19 7.88 -11.67
CA SER A 19 4.96 8.22 -12.41
C SER A 19 3.92 8.87 -11.50
N MET A 20 3.72 8.37 -10.28
CA MET A 20 2.80 8.96 -9.32
C MET A 20 3.29 10.34 -8.85
N LEU A 21 4.57 10.47 -8.54
CA LEU A 21 5.16 11.74 -8.07
C LEU A 21 5.10 12.85 -9.12
N MET A 22 5.25 12.50 -10.40
CA MET A 22 5.20 13.47 -11.50
C MET A 22 3.77 13.86 -11.91
N THR A 23 2.79 13.04 -11.64
CA THR A 23 1.41 13.22 -12.13
C THR A 23 0.40 13.57 -11.05
N ARG A 24 0.74 13.40 -9.77
CA ARG A 24 -0.15 13.62 -8.63
C ARG A 24 0.47 14.55 -7.60
N ARG A 25 -0.36 15.43 -7.04
CA ARG A 25 0.04 16.32 -5.95
C ARG A 25 0.03 15.57 -4.60
N PRO A 26 0.72 16.12 -3.57
CA PRO A 26 0.70 15.54 -2.22
C PRO A 26 -0.69 15.45 -1.56
N ASP A 27 -1.63 16.30 -1.97
CA ASP A 27 -3.01 16.26 -1.50
C ASP A 27 -3.87 15.21 -2.24
N GLU A 28 -3.39 14.69 -3.35
CA GLU A 28 -4.03 13.62 -4.11
C GLU A 28 -3.51 12.23 -3.73
N VAL A 29 -2.19 12.10 -3.53
CA VAL A 29 -1.52 10.82 -3.20
C VAL A 29 -0.51 11.04 -2.08
N ARG A 30 -0.64 10.25 -1.02
CA ARG A 30 0.32 10.16 0.08
C ARG A 30 0.98 8.78 0.05
N MET A 31 2.23 8.71 0.46
CA MET A 31 3.01 7.48 0.41
C MET A 31 3.63 7.13 1.77
N LEU A 32 3.68 5.83 2.03
CA LEU A 32 4.46 5.22 3.09
C LEU A 32 5.43 4.24 2.43
N MET A 33 6.71 4.35 2.72
CA MET A 33 7.75 3.54 2.10
C MET A 33 8.48 2.72 3.15
N ILE A 34 8.65 1.43 2.87
CA ILE A 34 9.33 0.45 3.72
C ILE A 34 10.49 -0.14 2.92
N ASP A 35 11.70 0.09 3.40
CA ASP A 35 12.94 -0.37 2.77
C ASP A 35 13.93 -0.84 3.84
N PRO A 36 13.95 -2.14 4.17
CA PRO A 36 14.77 -2.68 5.25
C PRO A 36 16.27 -2.50 5.00
N LYS A 37 16.71 -2.44 3.76
CA LYS A 37 18.13 -2.35 3.38
C LYS A 37 18.61 -0.93 3.08
N MET A 38 17.70 0.05 3.06
CA MET A 38 17.98 1.46 2.72
C MET A 38 18.68 1.65 1.36
N VAL A 39 18.34 0.84 0.38
CA VAL A 39 19.01 0.85 -0.94
C VAL A 39 18.10 1.46 -2.01
N GLU A 40 16.88 0.96 -2.15
CA GLU A 40 16.02 1.25 -3.29
C GLU A 40 15.17 2.52 -3.11
N LEU A 41 14.68 2.79 -1.90
CA LEU A 41 13.73 3.85 -1.61
C LEU A 41 14.33 5.05 -0.85
N SER A 42 15.58 4.98 -0.46
CA SER A 42 16.24 6.03 0.35
C SER A 42 16.27 7.40 -0.32
N GLY A 43 16.32 7.46 -1.65
CA GLY A 43 16.31 8.71 -2.43
C GLY A 43 15.02 9.51 -2.35
N TYR A 44 13.93 8.90 -1.88
CA TYR A 44 12.61 9.57 -1.79
C TYR A 44 12.34 10.24 -0.44
N GLY A 45 13.25 10.18 0.50
CA GLY A 45 13.03 10.53 1.92
C GLY A 45 12.62 11.97 2.23
N ARG A 46 12.71 12.89 1.26
CA ARG A 46 12.38 14.32 1.43
C ARG A 46 11.20 14.81 0.60
N LEU A 47 10.47 13.89 -0.01
CA LEU A 47 9.36 14.26 -0.88
C LEU A 47 8.12 14.65 -0.07
N PRO A 48 7.37 15.69 -0.50
CA PRO A 48 6.18 16.13 0.22
C PRO A 48 5.04 15.09 0.22
N HIS A 49 5.07 14.11 -0.68
CA HIS A 49 4.10 13.02 -0.74
C HIS A 49 4.26 12.01 0.42
N LEU A 50 5.44 11.93 1.05
CA LEU A 50 5.66 11.02 2.16
C LEU A 50 4.94 11.47 3.42
N MET A 51 4.23 10.53 4.05
CA MET A 51 3.58 10.74 5.36
C MET A 51 4.55 10.54 6.53
N HIS A 52 5.64 9.81 6.31
CA HIS A 52 6.64 9.44 7.29
C HIS A 52 7.98 9.24 6.57
N PRO A 53 9.14 9.47 7.20
CA PRO A 53 10.43 9.05 6.64
C PRO A 53 10.42 7.57 6.24
N VAL A 54 11.21 7.19 5.25
CA VAL A 54 11.32 5.79 4.82
C VAL A 54 11.62 4.89 6.02
N VAL A 55 10.81 3.86 6.21
CA VAL A 55 10.89 2.95 7.36
C VAL A 55 11.84 1.81 7.05
N THR A 56 12.81 1.60 7.93
CA THR A 56 13.84 0.55 7.82
C THR A 56 13.70 -0.52 8.89
N ASP A 57 13.02 -0.24 9.97
CA ASP A 57 12.75 -1.16 11.07
C ASP A 57 11.47 -1.96 10.79
N MET A 58 11.55 -3.29 10.86
CA MET A 58 10.44 -4.17 10.49
C MET A 58 9.29 -4.16 11.51
N ARG A 59 9.56 -3.85 12.77
CA ARG A 59 8.48 -3.65 13.77
C ARG A 59 7.70 -2.37 13.51
N LYS A 60 8.38 -1.31 13.09
CA LYS A 60 7.72 -0.08 12.63
C LYS A 60 6.93 -0.33 11.35
N ALA A 61 7.44 -1.16 10.45
CA ALA A 61 6.72 -1.56 9.24
C ALA A 61 5.42 -2.30 9.57
N GLU A 62 5.43 -3.22 10.52
CA GLU A 62 4.22 -3.89 11.00
C GLU A 62 3.24 -2.88 11.60
N ALA A 63 3.73 -1.94 12.42
CA ALA A 63 2.90 -0.89 13.00
C ALA A 63 2.26 0.02 11.94
N ILE A 64 2.96 0.30 10.84
CA ILE A 64 2.40 1.02 9.68
C ILE A 64 1.24 0.26 9.04
N LEU A 65 1.39 -1.05 8.86
CA LEU A 65 0.31 -1.87 8.29
C LEU A 65 -0.89 -1.93 9.25
N ALA A 66 -0.67 -2.04 10.54
CA ALA A 66 -1.73 -1.97 11.55
C ALA A 66 -2.46 -0.62 11.51
N TRP A 67 -1.70 0.48 11.44
CA TRP A 67 -2.25 1.82 11.28
C TRP A 67 -3.08 1.94 9.99
N ALA A 68 -2.63 1.37 8.90
CA ALA A 68 -3.36 1.40 7.63
C ALA A 68 -4.71 0.67 7.72
N VAL A 69 -4.76 -0.44 8.46
CA VAL A 69 -6.02 -1.16 8.74
C VAL A 69 -6.98 -0.28 9.55
N GLU A 70 -6.51 0.38 10.59
CA GLU A 70 -7.32 1.33 11.37
C GLU A 70 -7.83 2.48 10.49
N LYS A 71 -6.95 3.06 9.69
CA LYS A 71 -7.30 4.13 8.75
C LYS A 71 -8.33 3.69 7.73
N MET A 72 -8.24 2.47 7.25
CA MET A 72 -9.23 1.87 6.37
C MET A 72 -10.62 1.83 7.04
N GLU A 73 -10.71 1.37 8.27
CA GLU A 73 -11.98 1.29 9.01
C GLU A 73 -12.55 2.68 9.30
N GLU A 74 -11.71 3.64 9.68
CA GLU A 74 -12.12 5.04 9.86
C GLU A 74 -12.72 5.62 8.56
N ARG A 75 -12.06 5.37 7.43
CA ARG A 75 -12.55 5.83 6.12
C ARG A 75 -13.87 5.17 5.74
N TYR A 76 -14.06 3.88 5.99
CA TYR A 76 -15.34 3.22 5.77
C TYR A 76 -16.47 3.85 6.59
N SER A 77 -16.20 4.13 7.85
CA SER A 77 -17.17 4.82 8.72
C SER A 77 -17.53 6.20 8.18
N LEU A 78 -16.53 6.96 7.74
CA LEU A 78 -16.74 8.29 7.18
C LEU A 78 -17.52 8.26 5.86
N LEU A 79 -17.17 7.35 4.95
CA LEU A 79 -17.90 7.15 3.69
C LEU A 79 -19.36 6.76 3.95
N ALA A 80 -19.61 5.87 4.90
CA ALA A 80 -20.97 5.46 5.27
C ALA A 80 -21.80 6.63 5.79
N LYS A 81 -21.26 7.46 6.68
CA LYS A 81 -21.91 8.67 7.19
C LYS A 81 -22.19 9.68 6.08
N ALA A 82 -21.29 9.83 5.13
CA ALA A 82 -21.47 10.70 3.98
C ALA A 82 -22.39 10.10 2.90
N GLY A 83 -22.83 8.86 3.06
CA GLY A 83 -23.71 8.19 2.11
C GLY A 83 -23.08 7.84 0.78
N VAL A 84 -21.77 7.64 0.74
CA VAL A 84 -21.01 7.25 -0.44
C VAL A 84 -20.27 5.94 -0.22
N ARG A 85 -19.89 5.28 -1.30
CA ARG A 85 -19.22 3.95 -1.25
C ARG A 85 -17.76 3.95 -1.68
N HIS A 86 -17.28 5.09 -2.22
CA HIS A 86 -15.95 5.18 -2.78
C HIS A 86 -15.32 6.54 -2.48
N ILE A 87 -14.00 6.56 -2.26
CA ILE A 87 -13.24 7.78 -1.98
C ILE A 87 -13.41 8.86 -3.04
N VAL A 88 -13.48 8.49 -4.32
CA VAL A 88 -13.66 9.46 -5.41
C VAL A 88 -14.99 10.18 -5.27
N SER A 89 -16.06 9.46 -4.94
CA SER A 89 -17.38 10.07 -4.70
C SER A 89 -17.37 11.01 -3.50
N TYR A 90 -16.68 10.63 -2.43
CA TYR A 90 -16.48 11.49 -1.27
C TYR A 90 -15.77 12.80 -1.65
N ASN A 91 -14.67 12.70 -2.37
CA ASN A 91 -13.87 13.86 -2.79
C ASN A 91 -14.61 14.81 -3.76
N GLN A 92 -15.65 14.32 -4.42
CA GLN A 92 -16.47 15.10 -5.36
C GLN A 92 -17.64 15.84 -4.68
N LEU A 93 -17.97 15.55 -3.42
CA LEU A 93 -19.11 16.18 -2.74
C LEU A 93 -18.95 17.69 -2.56
N GLY A 94 -17.74 18.14 -2.21
CA GLY A 94 -17.50 19.51 -1.80
C GLY A 94 -17.91 19.78 -0.35
N GLU A 95 -17.45 20.92 0.20
CA GLU A 95 -17.63 21.23 1.62
C GLU A 95 -19.09 21.36 2.02
N GLU A 96 -19.87 22.11 1.26
CA GLU A 96 -21.30 22.37 1.56
C GLU A 96 -22.10 21.08 1.65
N GLU A 97 -22.04 20.24 0.61
CA GLU A 97 -22.75 18.96 0.57
C GLU A 97 -22.27 18.00 1.64
N LEU A 98 -20.97 17.96 1.88
CA LEU A 98 -20.37 17.11 2.90
C LEU A 98 -20.86 17.48 4.30
N MET A 99 -20.90 18.78 4.64
CA MET A 99 -21.41 19.26 5.93
C MET A 99 -22.91 19.01 6.09
N ASP A 100 -23.67 19.16 5.02
CA ASP A 100 -25.10 18.84 5.02
C ASP A 100 -25.35 17.36 5.33
N ARG A 101 -24.55 16.46 4.78
CA ARG A 101 -24.68 15.01 5.01
C ARG A 101 -24.18 14.58 6.38
N LEU A 102 -23.06 15.12 6.87
CA LEU A 102 -22.44 14.73 8.12
C LEU A 102 -23.02 15.44 9.34
N GLN A 103 -23.58 16.62 9.18
CA GLN A 103 -24.23 17.43 10.22
C GLN A 103 -23.40 17.50 11.52
N PRO A 104 -22.19 18.08 11.49
CA PRO A 104 -21.39 18.25 12.69
C PRO A 104 -22.12 19.15 13.68
N GLU A 105 -22.11 18.77 14.96
CA GLU A 105 -22.82 19.50 16.02
C GLU A 105 -22.00 20.65 16.58
N THR A 106 -20.67 20.58 16.46
CA THR A 106 -19.72 21.58 16.99
C THR A 106 -18.75 22.02 15.91
N ASP A 107 -18.12 23.21 16.11
CA ASP A 107 -17.08 23.70 15.22
C ASP A 107 -15.84 22.78 15.24
N GLU A 108 -15.54 22.15 16.36
CA GLU A 108 -14.44 21.19 16.48
C GLU A 108 -14.71 19.94 15.62
N GLU A 109 -15.94 19.43 15.65
CA GLU A 109 -16.32 18.30 14.77
C GLU A 109 -16.23 18.69 13.30
N ARG A 110 -16.67 19.90 12.96
CA ARG A 110 -16.60 20.42 11.60
C ARG A 110 -15.17 20.54 11.09
N GLU A 111 -14.27 21.07 11.90
CA GLU A 111 -12.85 21.20 11.56
C GLU A 111 -12.15 19.84 11.43
N GLY A 112 -12.60 18.85 12.18
CA GLY A 112 -12.08 17.47 12.13
C GLY A 112 -12.51 16.67 10.91
N ILE A 113 -13.49 17.16 10.13
CA ILE A 113 -13.94 16.48 8.91
C ILE A 113 -13.00 16.79 7.75
N PRO A 114 -12.33 15.78 7.15
CA PRO A 114 -11.49 16.00 5.98
C PRO A 114 -12.36 16.33 4.76
N LEU A 115 -12.07 17.43 4.09
CA LEU A 115 -12.78 17.83 2.86
C LEU A 115 -12.34 17.03 1.65
N ASN A 116 -11.13 16.49 1.70
CA ASN A 116 -10.56 15.64 0.68
C ASN A 116 -9.76 14.51 1.33
N LEU A 117 -9.96 13.30 0.84
CA LEU A 117 -9.20 12.13 1.27
C LEU A 117 -8.17 11.79 0.19
N PRO A 118 -6.86 11.93 0.47
CA PRO A 118 -5.84 11.49 -0.47
C PRO A 118 -5.82 9.96 -0.59
N PHE A 119 -5.45 9.45 -1.75
CA PHE A 119 -5.05 8.06 -1.87
C PHE A 119 -3.79 7.83 -1.03
N ILE A 120 -3.70 6.67 -0.41
CA ILE A 120 -2.53 6.24 0.35
C ILE A 120 -1.92 5.04 -0.35
N VAL A 121 -0.65 5.13 -0.71
CA VAL A 121 0.10 4.04 -1.33
C VAL A 121 1.21 3.61 -0.39
N ILE A 122 1.19 2.35 0.00
CA ILE A 122 2.21 1.73 0.85
C ILE A 122 3.10 0.90 -0.06
N VAL A 123 4.38 1.24 -0.12
CA VAL A 123 5.38 0.57 -0.94
C VAL A 123 6.37 -0.15 -0.03
N ALA A 124 6.49 -1.46 -0.20
CA ALA A 124 7.49 -2.28 0.48
C ALA A 124 8.43 -2.90 -0.54
N ASP A 125 9.72 -2.58 -0.43
CA ASP A 125 10.76 -3.07 -1.36
C ASP A 125 11.09 -4.55 -1.15
N GLU A 126 11.05 -5.02 0.09
CA GLU A 126 11.27 -6.43 0.42
C GLU A 126 10.35 -6.89 1.55
N ILE A 127 9.30 -7.64 1.22
CA ILE A 127 8.36 -8.15 2.23
C ILE A 127 8.91 -9.35 3.01
N ALA A 128 9.93 -10.05 2.49
CA ALA A 128 10.51 -11.19 3.18
C ALA A 128 11.04 -10.82 4.57
N ASP A 129 11.65 -9.65 4.71
CA ASP A 129 12.18 -9.19 5.99
C ASP A 129 11.06 -8.91 7.02
N MET A 130 9.93 -8.39 6.57
CA MET A 130 8.75 -8.23 7.44
C MET A 130 8.16 -9.58 7.85
N MET A 131 8.04 -10.51 6.90
CA MET A 131 7.50 -11.84 7.16
C MET A 131 8.36 -12.66 8.12
N MET A 132 9.68 -12.47 8.09
CA MET A 132 10.61 -13.11 9.03
C MET A 132 10.52 -12.53 10.45
N THR A 133 10.15 -11.26 10.60
CA THR A 133 10.13 -10.58 11.90
C THR A 133 8.78 -10.73 12.60
N ALA A 134 7.67 -10.52 11.89
CA ALA A 134 6.32 -10.54 12.42
C ALA A 134 5.34 -11.13 11.38
N GLY A 135 5.68 -12.29 10.83
CA GLY A 135 5.03 -12.86 9.64
C GLY A 135 3.53 -13.04 9.77
N LYS A 136 3.06 -13.51 10.91
CA LYS A 136 1.63 -13.77 11.14
C LYS A 136 0.83 -12.47 11.18
N GLU A 137 1.30 -11.48 11.90
CA GLU A 137 0.66 -10.17 12.05
C GLU A 137 0.69 -9.42 10.70
N VAL A 138 1.84 -9.41 10.04
CA VAL A 138 2.01 -8.79 8.72
C VAL A 138 1.08 -9.42 7.69
N GLU A 139 1.01 -10.74 7.64
CA GLU A 139 0.11 -11.46 6.74
C GLU A 139 -1.35 -11.06 6.97
N GLN A 140 -1.80 -11.04 8.22
CA GLN A 140 -3.17 -10.66 8.56
C GLN A 140 -3.50 -9.23 8.12
N HIS A 141 -2.60 -8.28 8.34
CA HIS A 141 -2.79 -6.89 7.91
C HIS A 141 -2.84 -6.76 6.38
N ILE A 142 -1.93 -7.43 5.68
CA ILE A 142 -1.91 -7.43 4.20
C ILE A 142 -3.22 -7.99 3.65
N ILE A 143 -3.67 -9.12 4.16
CA ILE A 143 -4.92 -9.75 3.71
C ILE A 143 -6.11 -8.81 3.94
N ARG A 144 -6.20 -8.23 5.13
CA ARG A 144 -7.30 -7.33 5.45
C ARG A 144 -7.32 -6.09 4.55
N LEU A 145 -6.18 -5.48 4.32
CA LEU A 145 -6.05 -4.37 3.39
C LEU A 145 -6.38 -4.79 1.95
N ALA A 146 -5.85 -5.90 1.49
CA ALA A 146 -6.09 -6.40 0.14
C ALA A 146 -7.58 -6.68 -0.14
N GLN A 147 -8.31 -7.17 0.87
CA GLN A 147 -9.74 -7.49 0.73
C GLN A 147 -10.63 -6.25 0.66
N LYS A 148 -10.31 -5.19 1.39
CA LYS A 148 -11.26 -4.10 1.66
C LYS A 148 -10.76 -2.70 1.33
N SER A 149 -9.48 -2.47 1.11
CA SER A 149 -8.93 -1.11 1.08
C SER A 149 -9.15 -0.33 -0.22
N ARG A 150 -9.53 -1.00 -1.29
CA ARG A 150 -9.66 -0.38 -2.63
C ARG A 150 -10.64 0.79 -2.63
N ALA A 151 -11.83 0.60 -2.09
CA ALA A 151 -12.87 1.62 -2.09
C ALA A 151 -12.52 2.86 -1.26
N VAL A 152 -11.69 2.70 -0.25
CA VAL A 152 -11.22 3.78 0.63
C VAL A 152 -9.87 4.37 0.20
N GLY A 153 -9.35 3.95 -0.93
CA GLY A 153 -8.15 4.54 -1.55
C GLY A 153 -6.83 4.20 -0.86
N ILE A 154 -6.69 3.01 -0.28
CA ILE A 154 -5.43 2.53 0.29
C ILE A 154 -4.93 1.37 -0.56
N HIS A 155 -3.72 1.50 -1.12
CA HIS A 155 -3.13 0.55 -2.04
C HIS A 155 -1.78 0.05 -1.55
N LEU A 156 -1.50 -1.23 -1.81
CA LEU A 156 -0.25 -1.89 -1.48
C LEU A 156 0.54 -2.19 -2.74
N ILE A 157 1.82 -1.85 -2.73
CA ILE A 157 2.80 -2.33 -3.72
C ILE A 157 3.86 -3.10 -2.96
N LEU A 158 3.80 -4.41 -3.06
CA LEU A 158 4.67 -5.32 -2.33
C LEU A 158 5.66 -5.96 -3.28
N ALA A 159 6.95 -5.84 -2.98
CA ALA A 159 8.01 -6.41 -3.77
C ALA A 159 8.86 -7.39 -2.95
N THR A 160 9.44 -8.38 -3.62
CA THR A 160 10.35 -9.34 -3.00
C THR A 160 11.34 -9.91 -4.00
N GLN A 161 12.57 -10.17 -3.53
CA GLN A 161 13.57 -10.95 -4.24
C GLN A 161 13.47 -12.46 -3.93
N LYS A 162 12.69 -12.83 -2.91
CA LYS A 162 12.53 -14.18 -2.38
C LYS A 162 11.07 -14.62 -2.43
N PRO A 163 10.56 -14.99 -3.61
CA PRO A 163 9.15 -15.38 -3.76
C PRO A 163 8.88 -16.82 -3.30
N THR A 164 9.33 -17.16 -2.10
CA THR A 164 9.10 -18.48 -1.48
C THR A 164 7.69 -18.56 -0.89
N VAL A 165 7.20 -19.76 -0.61
CA VAL A 165 5.87 -20.00 -0.03
C VAL A 165 5.70 -19.34 1.33
N ASP A 166 6.79 -19.24 2.11
CA ASP A 166 6.79 -18.59 3.41
C ASP A 166 6.63 -17.06 3.33
N VAL A 167 7.00 -16.49 2.20
CA VAL A 167 6.92 -15.04 1.93
C VAL A 167 5.64 -14.70 1.18
N ILE A 168 5.38 -15.41 0.08
CA ILE A 168 4.16 -15.27 -0.71
C ILE A 168 3.26 -16.46 -0.37
N THR A 169 2.54 -16.33 0.74
CA THR A 169 1.66 -17.37 1.24
C THR A 169 0.43 -17.54 0.35
N GLY A 170 -0.26 -18.69 0.48
CA GLY A 170 -1.49 -18.93 -0.26
C GLY A 170 -2.58 -17.89 0.02
N LEU A 171 -2.65 -17.38 1.24
CA LEU A 171 -3.61 -16.33 1.62
C LEU A 171 -3.26 -14.99 0.96
N ILE A 172 -1.99 -14.61 0.92
CA ILE A 172 -1.53 -13.41 0.20
C ILE A 172 -1.84 -13.55 -1.29
N LYS A 173 -1.52 -14.68 -1.91
CA LYS A 173 -1.79 -14.94 -3.33
C LYS A 173 -3.27 -14.85 -3.68
N SER A 174 -4.15 -15.39 -2.85
CA SER A 174 -5.59 -15.37 -3.10
C SER A 174 -6.21 -13.97 -3.00
N ASN A 175 -5.57 -13.06 -2.29
CA ASN A 175 -6.08 -11.69 -2.07
C ASN A 175 -5.37 -10.62 -2.89
N LEU A 176 -4.23 -10.92 -3.50
CA LEU A 176 -3.47 -10.04 -4.38
C LEU A 176 -3.35 -10.65 -5.78
N PRO A 177 -4.37 -10.49 -6.64
CA PRO A 177 -4.40 -11.12 -7.95
C PRO A 177 -3.47 -10.49 -8.97
N ALA A 178 -3.14 -9.21 -8.84
CA ALA A 178 -2.23 -8.53 -9.74
C ALA A 178 -0.77 -8.85 -9.37
N ARG A 179 -0.08 -9.52 -10.25
CA ARG A 179 1.30 -9.98 -10.04
C ARG A 179 2.19 -9.64 -11.21
N LEU A 180 3.40 -9.17 -10.92
CA LEU A 180 4.47 -8.96 -11.89
C LEU A 180 5.67 -9.80 -11.47
N ALA A 181 6.23 -10.56 -12.38
CA ALA A 181 7.44 -11.31 -12.15
C ALA A 181 8.51 -10.92 -13.16
N PHE A 182 9.64 -10.50 -12.65
CA PHE A 182 10.91 -10.46 -13.36
C PHE A 182 11.62 -11.80 -13.17
N GLN A 183 12.82 -11.96 -13.74
CA GLN A 183 13.53 -13.22 -13.61
C GLN A 183 13.70 -13.63 -12.15
N VAL A 184 13.29 -14.85 -11.84
CA VAL A 184 13.40 -15.47 -10.51
C VAL A 184 14.43 -16.59 -10.53
N ALA A 185 14.81 -17.08 -9.34
CA ALA A 185 15.94 -18.01 -9.20
C ALA A 185 15.63 -19.44 -9.67
N SER A 186 14.34 -19.85 -9.68
CA SER A 186 13.98 -21.23 -9.98
C SER A 186 12.56 -21.33 -10.59
N ARG A 187 12.30 -22.49 -11.21
CA ARG A 187 10.94 -22.84 -11.70
C ARG A 187 9.92 -22.89 -10.57
N THR A 188 10.33 -23.31 -9.39
CA THR A 188 9.48 -23.31 -8.19
C THR A 188 9.06 -21.90 -7.82
N ASP A 189 9.98 -20.95 -7.88
CA ASP A 189 9.70 -19.54 -7.61
C ASP A 189 8.77 -18.94 -8.68
N SER A 190 8.97 -19.29 -9.96
CA SER A 190 8.07 -18.89 -11.04
C SER A 190 6.63 -19.35 -10.77
N ARG A 191 6.45 -20.62 -10.42
CA ARG A 191 5.14 -21.13 -10.02
C ARG A 191 4.59 -20.45 -8.78
N GLY A 192 5.45 -20.13 -7.82
CA GLY A 192 5.09 -19.43 -6.60
C GLY A 192 4.48 -18.07 -6.87
N VAL A 193 4.97 -17.34 -7.86
CA VAL A 193 4.52 -15.98 -8.21
C VAL A 193 3.38 -16.00 -9.22
N LEU A 194 3.56 -16.70 -10.34
CA LEU A 194 2.68 -16.60 -11.50
C LEU A 194 1.70 -17.77 -11.63
N ASP A 195 1.84 -18.81 -10.81
CA ASP A 195 1.18 -20.12 -10.98
C ASP A 195 1.58 -20.85 -12.28
N GLU A 196 2.61 -20.33 -12.97
CA GLU A 196 3.16 -20.83 -14.22
C GLU A 196 4.68 -20.88 -14.18
N MET A 197 5.27 -21.66 -15.09
CA MET A 197 6.71 -21.67 -15.34
C MET A 197 7.08 -20.56 -16.35
N GLY A 198 8.36 -20.20 -16.40
CA GLY A 198 8.91 -19.32 -17.43
C GLY A 198 9.55 -18.04 -16.90
N ALA A 199 9.28 -17.63 -15.68
CA ALA A 199 9.97 -16.47 -15.08
C ALA A 199 11.41 -16.77 -14.63
N ASP A 200 11.85 -18.02 -14.75
CA ASP A 200 13.22 -18.48 -14.45
C ASP A 200 14.19 -18.35 -15.65
N HIS A 201 13.70 -17.94 -16.82
CA HIS A 201 14.49 -17.78 -18.06
C HIS A 201 14.79 -16.33 -18.40
#